data_4cec27acae6263ccce52d13ec76ab001
#
_entry.id   4cec27acae6263ccce52d13ec76ab001
#
_cell.length_a   1.000
_cell.length_b   1.000
_cell.length_c   1.000
_cell.angle_alpha   90.00
_cell.angle_beta   90.00
_cell.angle_gamma   90.00
#
_symmetry.space_group_name_H-M   'P 1'
#
loop_
_entity.id
_entity.type
_entity.pdbx_description
1 polymer ?
#
loop_
_entity_poly.entity_id
_entity_poly.type
_entity_poly.pdbx_seq_one_letter_code
_entity_poly.pdbx_strand_id
1 'polypeptide(L)'
;MQDVVARLDDVLGVMRHSMVPPHKREQVAAPIITAFLDPLLHMCRLSAEGLDKTDTCVYLINNITAMQAVLVPYDFTQGWVQKLRQELERWEEALVSEQTRAILHDCSITAKLGAIATHDPSVRVVGCCVAATLCPVFMTLVGHHQVPLSNIEGMDLASLTDSLKVFYSALFELEIGAFGRLLNSQLRKRAQVKVARLLATAYQVRCRPGACTSTTSFCSPCGCRTAVYLQKLHSAITDPANGYSGTDALLLHSPEQVRNLLDLD
;
A
#
# COMPACT_ATOMS: atom_id res chain seq x y z
N MET A 1 -21.27 -18.88 -0.02
CA MET A 1 -21.08 -17.84 1.02
C MET A 1 -22.33 -17.00 1.25
N GLN A 2 -22.97 -16.47 0.20
CA GLN A 2 -24.18 -15.63 0.33
C GLN A 2 -25.28 -16.27 1.16
N ASP A 3 -25.58 -17.56 0.95
CA ASP A 3 -26.61 -18.28 1.70
C ASP A 3 -26.31 -18.37 3.21
N VAL A 4 -25.03 -18.55 3.56
CA VAL A 4 -24.61 -18.63 4.97
C VAL A 4 -24.73 -17.27 5.66
N VAL A 5 -24.35 -16.21 4.95
CA VAL A 5 -24.46 -14.82 5.42
C VAL A 5 -25.94 -14.43 5.57
N ALA A 6 -26.81 -14.82 4.63
CA ALA A 6 -28.25 -14.60 4.73
C ALA A 6 -28.88 -15.32 5.96
N ARG A 7 -28.47 -16.58 6.19
CA ARG A 7 -28.92 -17.33 7.38
C ARG A 7 -28.45 -16.69 8.70
N LEU A 8 -27.26 -16.11 8.71
CA LEU A 8 -26.80 -15.36 9.89
C LEU A 8 -27.68 -14.14 10.13
N ASP A 9 -28.04 -13.41 9.06
CA ASP A 9 -28.96 -12.27 9.17
C ASP A 9 -30.32 -12.66 9.72
N ASP A 10 -30.91 -13.76 9.23
CA ASP A 10 -32.17 -14.29 9.74
C ASP A 10 -32.09 -14.60 11.24
N VAL A 11 -31.02 -15.27 11.70
CA VAL A 11 -30.80 -15.62 13.10
C VAL A 11 -30.65 -14.37 13.98
N LEU A 12 -29.89 -13.38 13.51
CA LEU A 12 -29.69 -12.10 14.21
C LEU A 12 -31.00 -11.31 14.27
N GLY A 13 -31.81 -11.35 13.22
CA GLY A 13 -33.15 -10.77 13.17
C GLY A 13 -34.08 -11.37 14.22
N VAL A 14 -34.12 -12.69 14.33
CA VAL A 14 -34.89 -13.38 15.38
C VAL A 14 -34.40 -12.99 16.78
N MET A 15 -33.07 -12.91 16.96
CA MET A 15 -32.48 -12.55 18.24
C MET A 15 -32.82 -11.10 18.64
N ARG A 16 -32.86 -10.17 17.70
CA ARG A 16 -33.26 -8.78 17.90
C ARG A 16 -34.66 -8.67 18.48
N HIS A 17 -35.57 -9.54 18.04
CA HIS A 17 -36.97 -9.58 18.51
C HIS A 17 -37.22 -10.56 19.68
N SER A 18 -36.18 -11.22 20.14
CA SER A 18 -36.27 -12.17 21.26
C SER A 18 -36.56 -11.48 22.60
N MET A 19 -37.08 -12.23 23.56
CA MET A 19 -37.30 -11.76 24.93
C MET A 19 -36.01 -11.61 25.76
N VAL A 20 -34.84 -11.84 25.14
CA VAL A 20 -33.54 -11.66 25.81
C VAL A 20 -33.32 -10.18 26.11
N PRO A 21 -33.02 -9.81 27.35
CA PRO A 21 -32.74 -8.43 27.73
C PRO A 21 -31.59 -7.85 26.91
N PRO A 22 -31.64 -6.58 26.46
CA PRO A 22 -30.64 -5.97 25.60
C PRO A 22 -29.20 -6.16 26.07
N HIS A 23 -28.95 -6.00 27.38
CA HIS A 23 -27.62 -6.16 27.99
C HIS A 23 -27.07 -7.59 27.99
N LYS A 24 -27.88 -8.61 27.74
CA LYS A 24 -27.48 -10.03 27.63
C LYS A 24 -27.39 -10.52 26.18
N ARG A 25 -27.90 -9.75 25.19
CA ARG A 25 -27.97 -10.17 23.79
C ARG A 25 -26.60 -10.46 23.22
N GLU A 26 -25.62 -9.64 23.50
CA GLU A 26 -24.25 -9.86 23.06
C GLU A 26 -23.68 -11.18 23.54
N GLN A 27 -23.85 -11.48 24.83
CA GLN A 27 -23.37 -12.72 25.43
C GLN A 27 -24.05 -13.98 24.84
N VAL A 28 -25.36 -13.89 24.55
CA VAL A 28 -26.11 -15.00 23.93
C VAL A 28 -25.78 -15.14 22.46
N ALA A 29 -25.55 -14.03 21.75
CA ALA A 29 -25.21 -14.00 20.32
C ALA A 29 -23.78 -14.48 20.05
N ALA A 30 -22.87 -14.27 21.00
CA ALA A 30 -21.44 -14.53 20.83
C ALA A 30 -21.12 -15.93 20.28
N PRO A 31 -21.57 -17.03 20.86
CA PRO A 31 -21.26 -18.37 20.36
C PRO A 31 -21.86 -18.61 18.98
N ILE A 32 -23.04 -18.06 18.70
CA ILE A 32 -23.71 -18.20 17.40
C ILE A 32 -22.91 -17.48 16.32
N ILE A 33 -22.60 -16.18 16.53
CA ILE A 33 -21.84 -15.37 15.57
C ILE A 33 -20.48 -16.01 15.30
N THR A 34 -19.79 -16.45 16.35
CA THR A 34 -18.49 -17.13 16.22
C THR A 34 -18.60 -18.41 15.40
N ALA A 35 -19.62 -19.23 15.64
CA ALA A 35 -19.86 -20.46 14.88
C ALA A 35 -20.12 -20.24 13.38
N PHE A 36 -20.62 -19.06 12.99
CA PHE A 36 -20.80 -18.68 11.59
C PHE A 36 -19.55 -18.01 11.00
N LEU A 37 -18.99 -17.01 11.69
CA LEU A 37 -17.94 -16.16 11.13
C LEU A 37 -16.58 -16.84 11.05
N ASP A 38 -16.17 -17.58 12.08
CA ASP A 38 -14.84 -18.20 12.09
C ASP A 38 -14.66 -19.21 10.96
N PRO A 39 -15.62 -20.15 10.69
CA PRO A 39 -15.51 -21.01 9.53
C PRO A 39 -15.55 -20.26 8.21
N LEU A 40 -16.38 -19.21 8.07
CA LEU A 40 -16.45 -18.40 6.86
C LEU A 40 -15.11 -17.70 6.57
N LEU A 41 -14.52 -17.05 7.57
CA LEU A 41 -13.21 -16.41 7.43
C LEU A 41 -12.11 -17.42 7.10
N HIS A 42 -12.16 -18.60 7.72
CA HIS A 42 -11.22 -19.67 7.41
C HIS A 42 -11.36 -20.15 5.97
N MET A 43 -12.58 -20.42 5.52
CA MET A 43 -12.87 -20.80 4.13
C MET A 43 -12.45 -19.74 3.13
N CYS A 44 -12.67 -18.45 3.43
CA CYS A 44 -12.21 -17.37 2.57
C CYS A 44 -10.67 -17.35 2.44
N ARG A 45 -9.95 -17.55 3.54
CA ARG A 45 -8.48 -17.61 3.53
C ARG A 45 -7.97 -18.79 2.72
N LEU A 46 -8.53 -20.00 2.93
CA LEU A 46 -8.18 -21.17 2.13
C LEU A 46 -8.48 -20.98 0.62
N SER A 47 -9.64 -20.39 0.30
CA SER A 47 -9.98 -20.12 -1.10
C SER A 47 -9.07 -19.08 -1.76
N ALA A 48 -8.40 -18.26 -0.98
CA ALA A 48 -7.48 -17.24 -1.47
C ALA A 48 -6.04 -17.76 -1.65
N GLU A 49 -5.68 -18.94 -1.14
CA GLU A 49 -4.30 -19.46 -1.17
C GLU A 49 -3.75 -19.68 -2.59
N GLY A 50 -4.62 -19.88 -3.59
CA GLY A 50 -4.23 -20.06 -4.99
C GLY A 50 -4.25 -18.80 -5.84
N LEU A 51 -4.63 -17.65 -5.25
CA LEU A 51 -4.74 -16.38 -5.95
C LEU A 51 -3.43 -15.61 -5.87
N ASP A 52 -3.20 -14.71 -6.85
CA ASP A 52 -2.14 -13.73 -6.71
C ASP A 52 -2.41 -12.78 -5.53
N LYS A 53 -1.40 -12.00 -5.15
CA LYS A 53 -1.49 -11.15 -3.95
C LYS A 53 -2.56 -10.06 -4.08
N THR A 54 -2.73 -9.48 -5.25
CA THR A 54 -3.76 -8.48 -5.54
C THR A 54 -5.15 -9.10 -5.47
N ASP A 55 -5.34 -10.24 -6.12
CA ASP A 55 -6.61 -10.97 -6.15
C ASP A 55 -6.99 -11.49 -4.77
N THR A 56 -6.02 -11.98 -4.00
CA THR A 56 -6.19 -12.34 -2.59
C THR A 56 -6.76 -11.18 -1.78
N CYS A 57 -6.13 -9.99 -1.88
CA CYS A 57 -6.60 -8.81 -1.17
C CYS A 57 -8.01 -8.41 -1.58
N VAL A 58 -8.29 -8.32 -2.89
CA VAL A 58 -9.62 -7.94 -3.41
C VAL A 58 -10.68 -8.94 -2.97
N TYR A 59 -10.39 -10.24 -3.08
CA TYR A 59 -11.31 -11.31 -2.67
C TYR A 59 -11.64 -11.23 -1.18
N LEU A 60 -10.64 -11.10 -0.32
CA LEU A 60 -10.83 -11.03 1.13
C LEU A 60 -11.55 -9.74 1.55
N ILE A 61 -11.21 -8.59 0.97
CA ILE A 61 -11.89 -7.32 1.23
C ILE A 61 -13.38 -7.44 0.92
N ASN A 62 -13.75 -7.95 -0.26
CA ASN A 62 -15.14 -8.08 -0.67
C ASN A 62 -15.93 -9.02 0.26
N ASN A 63 -15.34 -10.15 0.63
CA ASN A 63 -16.00 -11.13 1.49
C ASN A 63 -16.14 -10.63 2.93
N ILE A 64 -15.11 -10.00 3.51
CA ILE A 64 -15.17 -9.41 4.84
C ILE A 64 -16.19 -8.26 4.88
N THR A 65 -16.25 -7.44 3.83
CA THR A 65 -17.23 -6.36 3.71
C THR A 65 -18.66 -6.91 3.71
N ALA A 66 -18.92 -8.01 2.99
CA ALA A 66 -20.22 -8.66 2.98
C ALA A 66 -20.60 -9.21 4.38
N MET A 67 -19.66 -9.85 5.07
CA MET A 67 -19.89 -10.32 6.46
C MET A 67 -20.16 -9.16 7.41
N GLN A 68 -19.41 -8.07 7.29
CA GLN A 68 -19.59 -6.89 8.14
C GLN A 68 -20.96 -6.23 7.92
N ALA A 69 -21.41 -6.15 6.65
CA ALA A 69 -22.68 -5.52 6.30
C ALA A 69 -23.88 -6.14 6.99
N VAL A 70 -23.86 -7.46 7.23
CA VAL A 70 -24.93 -8.18 7.94
C VAL A 70 -24.91 -7.92 9.45
N LEU A 71 -23.75 -7.62 10.03
CA LEU A 71 -23.63 -7.36 11.46
C LEU A 71 -23.96 -5.93 11.85
N VAL A 72 -23.63 -4.96 11.01
CA VAL A 72 -23.77 -3.52 11.30
C VAL A 72 -25.16 -3.10 11.79
N PRO A 73 -26.29 -3.67 11.31
CA PRO A 73 -27.63 -3.28 11.77
C PRO A 73 -27.96 -3.68 13.23
N TYR A 74 -27.12 -4.47 13.89
CA TYR A 74 -27.39 -5.03 15.20
C TYR A 74 -26.45 -4.48 16.27
N ASP A 75 -26.99 -3.80 17.29
CA ASP A 75 -26.19 -3.14 18.33
C ASP A 75 -25.33 -4.11 19.14
N PHE A 76 -25.82 -5.35 19.32
CA PHE A 76 -25.15 -6.39 20.11
C PHE A 76 -24.02 -7.12 19.35
N THR A 77 -23.65 -6.67 18.14
CA THR A 77 -22.59 -7.27 17.31
C THR A 77 -21.35 -6.40 17.19
N GLN A 78 -21.30 -5.26 17.86
CA GLN A 78 -20.27 -4.24 17.69
C GLN A 78 -18.84 -4.76 17.86
N GLY A 79 -18.64 -5.71 18.78
CA GLY A 79 -17.32 -6.34 18.98
C GLY A 79 -16.81 -7.07 17.71
N TRP A 80 -17.71 -7.78 16.99
CA TRP A 80 -17.36 -8.46 15.73
C TRP A 80 -17.21 -7.49 14.58
N VAL A 81 -18.08 -6.47 14.50
CA VAL A 81 -17.95 -5.39 13.50
C VAL A 81 -16.58 -4.75 13.60
N GLN A 82 -16.11 -4.49 14.83
CA GLN A 82 -14.79 -3.90 15.04
C GLN A 82 -13.63 -4.86 14.64
N LYS A 83 -13.75 -6.15 14.98
CA LYS A 83 -12.76 -7.17 14.54
C LYS A 83 -12.67 -7.27 13.01
N LEU A 84 -13.83 -7.35 12.33
CA LEU A 84 -13.87 -7.39 10.87
C LEU A 84 -13.34 -6.11 10.24
N ARG A 85 -13.56 -4.95 10.87
CA ARG A 85 -13.00 -3.66 10.42
C ARG A 85 -11.48 -3.67 10.46
N GLN A 86 -10.87 -4.18 11.53
CA GLN A 86 -9.42 -4.29 11.64
C GLN A 86 -8.83 -5.23 10.59
N GLU A 87 -9.48 -6.37 10.34
CA GLU A 87 -9.06 -7.26 9.24
C GLU A 87 -9.21 -6.59 7.88
N LEU A 88 -10.29 -5.86 7.64
CA LEU A 88 -10.53 -5.11 6.42
C LEU A 88 -9.44 -4.05 6.18
N GLU A 89 -9.10 -3.27 7.20
CA GLU A 89 -8.04 -2.26 7.15
C GLU A 89 -6.69 -2.89 6.80
N ARG A 90 -6.38 -4.04 7.40
CA ARG A 90 -5.14 -4.78 7.11
C ARG A 90 -5.05 -5.19 5.63
N TRP A 91 -6.13 -5.73 5.07
CA TRP A 91 -6.14 -6.15 3.66
C TRP A 91 -6.18 -4.97 2.70
N GLU A 92 -6.85 -3.88 3.08
CA GLU A 92 -6.81 -2.62 2.32
C GLU A 92 -5.39 -2.05 2.27
N GLU A 93 -4.67 -2.03 3.38
CA GLU A 93 -3.27 -1.58 3.42
C GLU A 93 -2.35 -2.48 2.58
N ALA A 94 -2.57 -3.80 2.63
CA ALA A 94 -1.83 -4.74 1.80
C ALA A 94 -2.08 -4.51 0.30
N LEU A 95 -3.34 -4.28 -0.11
CA LEU A 95 -3.71 -3.96 -1.49
C LEU A 95 -3.09 -2.64 -1.95
N VAL A 96 -3.19 -1.59 -1.14
CA VAL A 96 -2.61 -0.27 -1.42
C VAL A 96 -1.09 -0.37 -1.59
N SER A 97 -0.42 -1.09 -0.70
CA SER A 97 1.03 -1.32 -0.78
C SER A 97 1.42 -2.07 -2.05
N GLU A 98 0.67 -3.11 -2.41
CA GLU A 98 0.95 -3.92 -3.60
C GLU A 98 0.75 -3.10 -4.88
N GLN A 99 -0.33 -2.33 -4.99
CA GLN A 99 -0.58 -1.47 -6.15
C GLN A 99 0.46 -0.35 -6.26
N THR A 100 0.84 0.28 -5.15
CA THR A 100 1.92 1.28 -5.15
C THR A 100 3.24 0.68 -5.64
N ARG A 101 3.58 -0.54 -5.18
CA ARG A 101 4.77 -1.26 -5.61
C ARG A 101 4.73 -1.60 -7.10
N ALA A 102 3.59 -2.05 -7.61
CA ALA A 102 3.40 -2.37 -9.02
C ALA A 102 3.62 -1.13 -9.90
N ILE A 103 2.99 0.01 -9.56
CA ILE A 103 3.17 1.27 -10.30
C ILE A 103 4.65 1.69 -10.33
N LEU A 104 5.34 1.67 -9.20
CA LEU A 104 6.77 2.04 -9.14
C LEU A 104 7.67 1.07 -9.93
N HIS A 105 7.29 -0.19 -9.97
CA HIS A 105 7.99 -1.21 -10.78
C HIS A 105 7.77 -0.97 -12.27
N ASP A 106 6.53 -0.76 -12.70
CA ASP A 106 6.14 -0.58 -14.09
C ASP A 106 6.76 0.70 -14.68
N CYS A 107 6.91 1.74 -13.86
CA CYS A 107 7.65 2.94 -14.20
C CYS A 107 9.19 2.77 -14.18
N SER A 108 9.70 1.57 -13.88
CA SER A 108 11.14 1.29 -13.72
C SER A 108 11.86 2.15 -12.67
N ILE A 109 11.10 2.86 -11.82
CA ILE A 109 11.65 3.72 -10.76
C ILE A 109 12.35 2.87 -9.69
N THR A 110 11.81 1.70 -9.37
CA THR A 110 12.42 0.79 -8.40
C THR A 110 13.84 0.36 -8.79
N ALA A 111 14.07 0.09 -10.08
CA ALA A 111 15.39 -0.28 -10.59
C ALA A 111 16.39 0.90 -10.48
N LYS A 112 15.94 2.11 -10.84
CA LYS A 112 16.76 3.33 -10.75
C LYS A 112 17.14 3.68 -9.32
N LEU A 113 16.21 3.49 -8.37
CA LEU A 113 16.46 3.66 -6.96
C LEU A 113 17.48 2.63 -6.41
N GLY A 114 17.41 1.41 -6.93
CA GLY A 114 18.42 0.37 -6.65
C GLY A 114 19.80 0.80 -7.12
N ALA A 115 19.91 1.33 -8.35
CA ALA A 115 21.18 1.83 -8.91
C ALA A 115 21.76 2.98 -8.06
N ILE A 116 20.94 3.96 -7.66
CA ILE A 116 21.36 5.05 -6.76
C ILE A 116 21.83 4.52 -5.42
N ALA A 117 21.11 3.58 -4.83
CA ALA A 117 21.47 3.01 -3.53
C ALA A 117 22.80 2.23 -3.55
N THR A 118 23.16 1.65 -4.70
CA THR A 118 24.46 0.98 -4.87
C THR A 118 25.58 1.95 -5.13
N HIS A 119 25.29 3.08 -5.76
CA HIS A 119 26.29 4.09 -6.10
C HIS A 119 26.74 4.92 -4.90
N ASP A 120 25.84 5.20 -3.96
CA ASP A 120 26.15 5.96 -2.75
C ASP A 120 26.26 5.04 -1.52
N PRO A 121 27.51 4.64 -1.14
CA PRO A 121 27.73 3.78 0.02
C PRO A 121 27.38 4.46 1.35
N SER A 122 27.23 5.79 1.39
CA SER A 122 26.77 6.52 2.59
C SER A 122 25.28 6.28 2.86
N VAL A 123 24.56 5.87 1.85
CA VAL A 123 23.17 5.43 1.96
C VAL A 123 23.14 3.97 2.40
N ARG A 124 23.41 3.71 3.67
CA ARG A 124 23.06 2.42 4.26
C ARG A 124 21.58 2.17 4.02
N VAL A 125 21.27 1.29 3.09
CA VAL A 125 19.93 0.68 2.93
C VAL A 125 19.68 -0.07 4.23
N VAL A 126 19.16 0.62 5.23
CA VAL A 126 18.63 -0.03 6.43
C VAL A 126 17.54 -0.95 5.93
N GLY A 127 17.82 -2.24 5.93
CA GLY A 127 17.12 -3.32 5.29
C GLY A 127 15.60 -3.13 5.22
N CYS A 128 15.13 -2.73 4.06
CA CYS A 128 13.75 -2.91 3.71
C CYS A 128 13.58 -4.37 3.29
N CYS A 129 12.80 -5.14 4.04
CA CYS A 129 12.53 -6.57 3.81
C CYS A 129 12.03 -6.91 2.40
N VAL A 130 11.70 -5.92 1.59
CA VAL A 130 11.32 -6.08 0.19
C VAL A 130 12.54 -6.31 -0.72
N ALA A 131 13.72 -5.77 -0.38
CA ALA A 131 14.94 -5.97 -1.15
C ALA A 131 15.58 -7.33 -0.89
N ALA A 132 15.37 -7.90 0.30
CA ALA A 132 15.97 -9.19 0.69
C ALA A 132 15.41 -10.39 -0.09
N THR A 133 14.22 -10.26 -0.68
CA THR A 133 13.57 -11.37 -1.42
C THR A 133 13.89 -11.35 -2.92
N LEU A 134 14.48 -10.27 -3.45
CA LEU A 134 14.67 -10.11 -4.89
C LEU A 134 16.10 -10.17 -5.42
N CYS A 135 17.14 -10.22 -4.57
CA CYS A 135 18.50 -10.29 -5.13
C CYS A 135 19.56 -10.89 -4.20
N PRO A 136 19.88 -12.18 -4.30
CA PRO A 136 21.05 -12.78 -3.66
C PRO A 136 22.39 -12.38 -4.29
N VAL A 137 22.39 -11.65 -5.41
CA VAL A 137 23.61 -11.26 -6.16
C VAL A 137 24.25 -9.96 -5.65
N PHE A 138 23.64 -9.30 -4.64
CA PHE A 138 23.97 -7.93 -4.24
C PHE A 138 25.21 -7.79 -3.31
N MET A 139 25.89 -8.86 -2.96
CA MET A 139 26.92 -8.81 -1.92
C MET A 139 28.38 -8.76 -2.41
N THR A 140 28.65 -8.59 -3.70
CA THR A 140 30.02 -8.79 -4.20
C THR A 140 30.66 -7.62 -4.94
N LEU A 141 30.17 -6.38 -4.81
CA LEU A 141 30.84 -5.22 -5.45
C LEU A 141 31.13 -4.10 -4.42
N VAL A 142 32.12 -4.35 -3.57
CA VAL A 142 32.78 -3.32 -2.79
C VAL A 142 33.98 -2.81 -3.57
N GLY A 143 33.92 -1.54 -3.91
CA GLY A 143 35.06 -0.75 -4.36
C GLY A 143 35.16 -0.62 -5.87
N HIS A 144 34.73 0.53 -6.39
CA HIS A 144 35.48 1.23 -7.43
C HIS A 144 34.92 2.61 -7.73
N HIS A 145 35.83 3.58 -7.83
CA HIS A 145 35.80 4.87 -8.55
C HIS A 145 34.42 5.40 -8.98
N GLN A 146 34.19 6.61 -8.57
CA GLN A 146 33.05 7.48 -8.88
C GLN A 146 32.81 7.62 -10.39
N VAL A 147 32.24 6.61 -10.99
CA VAL A 147 31.66 6.74 -12.33
C VAL A 147 30.39 7.56 -12.13
N PRO A 148 30.19 8.68 -12.87
CA PRO A 148 28.94 9.43 -12.78
C PRO A 148 27.72 8.53 -12.96
N LEU A 149 26.66 8.77 -12.20
CA LEU A 149 25.42 7.99 -12.26
C LEU A 149 24.84 7.93 -13.68
N SER A 150 25.02 8.99 -14.47
CA SER A 150 24.61 9.07 -15.89
C SER A 150 25.25 8.01 -16.78
N ASN A 151 26.38 7.43 -16.38
CA ASN A 151 27.11 6.40 -17.15
C ASN A 151 26.70 4.96 -16.74
N ILE A 152 25.82 4.81 -15.77
CA ILE A 152 25.27 3.50 -15.37
C ILE A 152 24.15 3.14 -16.36
N GLU A 153 24.13 1.90 -16.81
CA GLU A 153 23.10 1.39 -17.70
C GLU A 153 21.69 1.61 -17.11
N GLY A 154 20.81 2.24 -17.90
CA GLY A 154 19.45 2.59 -17.48
C GLY A 154 19.34 3.82 -16.59
N MET A 155 20.44 4.51 -16.27
CA MET A 155 20.47 5.78 -15.55
C MET A 155 20.77 6.98 -16.46
N ASP A 156 20.80 6.79 -17.76
CA ASP A 156 20.92 7.88 -18.73
C ASP A 156 19.70 8.80 -18.71
N LEU A 157 19.90 10.03 -19.21
CA LEU A 157 18.89 11.08 -19.19
C LEU A 157 17.60 10.69 -19.92
N ALA A 158 17.70 9.95 -21.03
CA ALA A 158 16.56 9.51 -21.82
C ALA A 158 15.75 8.49 -21.06
N SER A 159 16.40 7.47 -20.50
CA SER A 159 15.75 6.43 -19.67
C SER A 159 15.09 6.99 -18.42
N LEU A 160 15.70 8.00 -17.78
CA LEU A 160 15.10 8.71 -16.66
C LEU A 160 13.86 9.50 -17.07
N THR A 161 13.94 10.22 -18.21
CA THR A 161 12.82 10.99 -18.76
C THR A 161 11.63 10.09 -19.06
N ASP A 162 11.86 8.94 -19.68
CA ASP A 162 10.80 8.01 -20.05
C ASP A 162 10.15 7.39 -18.80
N SER A 163 10.95 7.01 -17.81
CA SER A 163 10.42 6.51 -16.53
C SER A 163 9.58 7.55 -15.78
N LEU A 164 10.01 8.81 -15.76
CA LEU A 164 9.26 9.90 -15.14
C LEU A 164 7.99 10.24 -15.92
N LYS A 165 8.00 10.20 -17.26
CA LYS A 165 6.79 10.37 -18.08
C LYS A 165 5.76 9.29 -17.75
N VAL A 166 6.17 8.01 -17.72
CA VAL A 166 5.28 6.89 -17.37
C VAL A 166 4.74 7.06 -15.95
N PHE A 167 5.59 7.49 -15.00
CA PHE A 167 5.17 7.74 -13.64
C PHE A 167 4.14 8.87 -13.55
N TYR A 168 4.35 10.00 -14.21
CA TYR A 168 3.39 11.10 -14.24
C TYR A 168 2.08 10.67 -14.90
N SER A 169 2.13 9.95 -16.03
CA SER A 169 0.93 9.40 -16.67
C SER A 169 0.16 8.50 -15.70
N ALA A 170 0.83 7.61 -14.99
CA ALA A 170 0.21 6.75 -13.98
C ALA A 170 -0.41 7.53 -12.81
N LEU A 171 0.13 8.70 -12.45
CA LEU A 171 -0.46 9.58 -11.43
C LEU A 171 -1.75 10.23 -11.93
N PHE A 172 -1.82 10.62 -13.20
CA PHE A 172 -3.02 11.27 -13.78
C PHE A 172 -4.12 10.26 -14.12
N GLU A 173 -3.75 9.06 -14.53
CA GLU A 173 -4.67 8.00 -14.95
C GLU A 173 -4.86 6.95 -13.86
N LEU A 174 -5.06 7.36 -12.60
CA LEU A 174 -5.20 6.46 -11.45
C LEU A 174 -6.42 5.51 -11.51
N GLU A 175 -6.78 5.03 -12.70
CA GLU A 175 -7.67 3.89 -12.89
C GLU A 175 -6.93 2.58 -12.60
N ILE A 176 -6.69 2.33 -11.32
CA ILE A 176 -6.11 1.05 -10.88
C ILE A 176 -7.17 -0.03 -11.04
N GLY A 177 -7.02 -0.86 -12.08
CA GLY A 177 -7.99 -1.92 -12.41
C GLY A 177 -8.34 -2.85 -11.25
N ALA A 178 -7.40 -3.07 -10.32
CA ALA A 178 -7.63 -3.82 -9.09
C ALA A 178 -8.72 -3.20 -8.22
N PHE A 179 -8.77 -1.86 -8.12
CA PHE A 179 -9.80 -1.17 -7.32
C PHE A 179 -11.18 -1.22 -7.96
N GLY A 180 -11.26 -1.31 -9.30
CA GLY A 180 -12.52 -1.53 -10.02
C GLY A 180 -13.25 -2.79 -9.56
N ARG A 181 -12.53 -3.80 -9.08
CA ARG A 181 -13.07 -5.08 -8.60
C ARG A 181 -13.54 -5.05 -7.14
N LEU A 182 -13.29 -3.97 -6.40
CA LEU A 182 -13.86 -3.76 -5.07
C LEU A 182 -15.35 -3.42 -5.18
N LEU A 183 -16.20 -4.20 -4.52
CA LEU A 183 -17.66 -4.02 -4.58
C LEU A 183 -18.11 -2.73 -3.87
N ASN A 184 -17.44 -2.35 -2.79
CA ASN A 184 -17.78 -1.13 -2.04
C ASN A 184 -17.09 0.11 -2.66
N SER A 185 -17.90 1.04 -3.18
CA SER A 185 -17.42 2.25 -3.84
C SER A 185 -16.66 3.21 -2.91
N GLN A 186 -17.01 3.27 -1.63
CA GLN A 186 -16.29 4.09 -0.65
C GLN A 186 -14.91 3.53 -0.34
N LEU A 187 -14.80 2.19 -0.21
CA LEU A 187 -13.50 1.53 -0.07
C LEU A 187 -12.62 1.76 -1.30
N ARG A 188 -13.20 1.69 -2.49
CA ARG A 188 -12.51 1.97 -3.76
C ARG A 188 -11.89 3.36 -3.77
N LYS A 189 -12.71 4.39 -3.49
CA LYS A 189 -12.24 5.79 -3.42
C LYS A 189 -11.17 5.97 -2.35
N ARG A 190 -11.37 5.41 -1.15
CA ARG A 190 -10.41 5.49 -0.05
C ARG A 190 -9.06 4.85 -0.41
N ALA A 191 -9.08 3.68 -1.04
CA ALA A 191 -7.88 2.99 -1.49
C ALA A 191 -7.14 3.79 -2.58
N GLN A 192 -7.85 4.36 -3.56
CA GLN A 192 -7.28 5.23 -4.59
C GLN A 192 -6.57 6.44 -3.96
N VAL A 193 -7.24 7.14 -3.02
CA VAL A 193 -6.65 8.29 -2.31
C VAL A 193 -5.41 7.86 -1.50
N LYS A 194 -5.44 6.68 -0.87
CA LYS A 194 -4.27 6.16 -0.13
C LYS A 194 -3.08 5.91 -1.07
N VAL A 195 -3.29 5.29 -2.23
CA VAL A 195 -2.22 5.10 -3.23
C VAL A 195 -1.70 6.43 -3.73
N ALA A 196 -2.59 7.36 -4.10
CA ALA A 196 -2.21 8.69 -4.55
C ALA A 196 -1.36 9.41 -3.49
N ARG A 197 -1.77 9.35 -2.21
CA ARG A 197 -0.99 9.90 -1.09
C ARG A 197 0.38 9.25 -0.94
N LEU A 198 0.47 7.92 -1.06
CA LEU A 198 1.75 7.22 -1.00
C LEU A 198 2.67 7.62 -2.15
N LEU A 199 2.15 7.70 -3.38
CA LEU A 199 2.90 8.13 -4.54
C LEU A 199 3.33 9.61 -4.42
N ALA A 200 2.45 10.51 -3.97
CA ALA A 200 2.78 11.91 -3.72
C ALA A 200 3.79 12.06 -2.58
N THR A 201 3.62 11.30 -1.50
CA THR A 201 4.56 11.28 -0.37
C THR A 201 5.91 10.74 -0.83
N ALA A 202 5.93 9.72 -1.67
CA ALA A 202 7.14 9.20 -2.29
C ALA A 202 7.90 10.30 -3.07
N TYR A 203 7.19 11.26 -3.65
CA TYR A 203 7.76 12.41 -4.34
C TYR A 203 8.18 13.56 -3.40
N GLN A 204 7.54 13.71 -2.24
CA GLN A 204 7.53 14.94 -1.42
C GLN A 204 8.41 14.94 -0.16
N VAL A 205 8.90 13.79 0.35
CA VAL A 205 9.42 13.74 1.72
C VAL A 205 10.71 14.53 1.94
N ARG A 206 10.53 15.65 2.59
CA ARG A 206 11.50 16.22 3.54
C ARG A 206 11.36 15.51 4.88
N CYS A 207 12.25 14.58 5.21
CA CYS A 207 12.48 14.24 6.60
C CYS A 207 13.05 15.50 7.29
N ARG A 208 12.30 16.10 8.25
CA ARG A 208 12.90 17.08 9.16
C ARG A 208 14.08 16.39 9.85
N PRO A 209 15.31 16.91 9.73
CA PRO A 209 16.43 16.41 10.53
C PRO A 209 16.08 16.65 12.00
N GLY A 210 15.97 15.58 12.78
CA GLY A 210 15.69 15.63 14.21
C GLY A 210 14.46 14.87 14.71
N ALA A 211 13.59 14.36 13.84
CA ALA A 211 12.38 13.66 14.28
C ALA A 211 12.56 12.13 14.46
N CYS A 212 13.67 11.55 14.03
CA CYS A 212 14.00 10.13 14.23
C CYS A 212 15.24 10.00 15.11
N THR A 213 15.06 10.10 16.43
CA THR A 213 16.15 9.92 17.43
C THR A 213 16.29 8.47 17.91
N SER A 214 15.61 7.50 17.33
CA SER A 214 15.70 6.10 17.74
C SER A 214 16.31 5.22 16.67
N THR A 215 17.53 4.80 16.93
CA THR A 215 18.37 3.91 16.09
C THR A 215 17.89 2.44 16.05
N THR A 216 16.81 2.07 16.70
CA THR A 216 16.43 0.64 16.88
C THR A 216 14.94 0.37 16.98
N SER A 217 14.04 1.10 16.35
CA SER A 217 12.63 0.70 16.43
C SER A 217 11.86 0.91 15.13
N PHE A 218 11.24 -0.18 14.72
CA PHE A 218 10.17 -0.31 13.74
C PHE A 218 9.20 0.88 13.83
N CYS A 219 9.38 1.88 12.98
CA CYS A 219 8.40 2.94 12.84
C CYS A 219 7.29 2.46 11.90
N SER A 220 6.37 1.67 12.46
CA SER A 220 5.24 1.07 11.76
C SER A 220 4.13 2.06 11.33
N PRO A 221 3.97 3.27 11.92
CA PRO A 221 2.86 4.15 11.55
C PRO A 221 3.20 5.21 10.51
N CYS A 222 4.46 5.46 10.18
CA CYS A 222 4.76 6.44 9.14
C CYS A 222 5.18 5.71 7.86
N GLY A 223 4.42 5.77 6.78
CA GLY A 223 4.79 5.29 5.45
C GLY A 223 6.08 5.92 4.87
N CYS A 224 7.04 6.28 5.75
CA CYS A 224 8.25 7.03 5.44
C CYS A 224 9.24 6.30 4.52
N ARG A 225 9.06 4.99 4.28
CA ARG A 225 10.07 4.21 3.54
C ARG A 225 10.08 4.47 2.04
N THR A 226 8.92 4.65 1.44
CA THR A 226 8.83 4.90 -0.02
C THR A 226 9.23 6.33 -0.37
N ALA A 227 8.95 7.26 0.51
CA ALA A 227 9.21 8.68 0.35
C ALA A 227 10.69 9.06 0.30
N VAL A 228 11.54 8.37 1.05
CA VAL A 228 12.99 8.57 1.06
C VAL A 228 13.61 8.27 -0.32
N TYR A 229 12.98 7.41 -1.11
CA TYR A 229 13.55 6.93 -2.37
C TYR A 229 13.43 7.94 -3.51
N LEU A 230 12.30 8.62 -3.67
CA LEU A 230 12.12 9.57 -4.79
C LEU A 230 12.82 10.92 -4.52
N GLN A 231 12.92 11.34 -3.26
CA GLN A 231 13.79 12.47 -2.93
C GLN A 231 15.25 12.18 -3.29
N LYS A 232 15.69 10.92 -3.15
CA LYS A 232 17.02 10.50 -3.58
C LYS A 232 17.17 10.53 -5.09
N LEU A 233 16.15 10.14 -5.85
CA LEU A 233 16.15 10.26 -7.29
C LEU A 233 16.27 11.72 -7.72
N HIS A 234 15.46 12.62 -7.13
CA HIS A 234 15.54 14.05 -7.38
C HIS A 234 16.92 14.63 -7.02
N SER A 235 17.42 14.33 -5.82
CA SER A 235 18.73 14.79 -5.38
C SER A 235 19.86 14.25 -6.25
N ALA A 236 19.78 13.00 -6.66
CA ALA A 236 20.76 12.38 -7.54
C ALA A 236 20.76 13.00 -8.94
N ILE A 237 19.59 13.37 -9.47
CA ILE A 237 19.46 14.02 -10.77
C ILE A 237 19.94 15.47 -10.73
N THR A 238 19.69 16.19 -9.62
CA THR A 238 20.08 17.61 -9.47
C THR A 238 21.51 17.81 -9.02
N ASP A 239 22.21 16.75 -8.59
CA ASP A 239 23.62 16.84 -8.21
C ASP A 239 24.52 16.88 -9.47
N PRO A 240 25.26 18.00 -9.69
CA PRO A 240 26.15 18.13 -10.84
C PRO A 240 27.24 17.05 -10.91
N ALA A 241 27.65 16.51 -9.76
CA ALA A 241 28.65 15.45 -9.67
C ALA A 241 28.21 14.14 -10.35
N ASN A 242 26.91 13.93 -10.54
CA ASN A 242 26.36 12.77 -11.18
C ASN A 242 26.28 12.86 -12.71
N GLY A 243 26.76 13.97 -13.29
CA GLY A 243 26.98 14.11 -14.74
C GLY A 243 25.70 14.42 -15.54
N TYR A 244 24.61 14.80 -14.89
CA TYR A 244 23.39 15.23 -15.59
C TYR A 244 23.45 16.72 -15.92
N SER A 245 23.16 17.07 -17.17
CA SER A 245 23.02 18.46 -17.63
C SER A 245 21.63 18.70 -18.22
N GLY A 246 21.02 19.85 -17.95
CA GLY A 246 19.69 20.19 -18.49
C GLY A 246 18.51 19.55 -17.75
N THR A 247 18.64 19.31 -16.48
CA THR A 247 17.67 18.61 -15.62
C THR A 247 16.36 19.35 -15.37
N ASP A 248 16.31 20.66 -15.64
CA ASP A 248 15.09 21.47 -15.46
C ASP A 248 13.93 20.98 -16.34
N ALA A 249 14.24 20.36 -17.46
CA ALA A 249 13.21 19.77 -18.34
C ALA A 249 12.68 18.40 -17.87
N LEU A 250 13.38 17.74 -16.96
CA LEU A 250 13.00 16.42 -16.42
C LEU A 250 11.99 16.51 -15.28
N LEU A 251 12.09 17.57 -14.49
CA LEU A 251 11.26 17.79 -13.31
C LEU A 251 10.08 18.68 -13.70
N LEU A 252 9.17 18.13 -14.53
CA LEU A 252 8.01 18.83 -15.09
C LEU A 252 7.08 19.40 -14.02
N HIS A 253 7.08 18.80 -12.83
CA HIS A 253 6.18 19.21 -11.74
C HIS A 253 6.92 19.30 -10.42
N SER A 254 6.69 20.39 -9.67
CA SER A 254 7.12 20.49 -8.27
C SER A 254 6.33 19.50 -7.39
N PRO A 255 6.85 19.13 -6.22
CA PRO A 255 6.10 18.32 -5.26
C PRO A 255 4.71 18.89 -4.90
N GLU A 256 4.59 20.21 -4.84
CA GLU A 256 3.32 20.90 -4.59
C GLU A 256 2.36 20.76 -5.78
N GLN A 257 2.87 20.88 -7.00
CA GLN A 257 2.07 20.66 -8.21
C GLN A 257 1.55 19.23 -8.29
N VAL A 258 2.37 18.22 -7.98
CA VAL A 258 1.94 16.82 -7.94
C VAL A 258 0.84 16.62 -6.88
N ARG A 259 0.95 17.28 -5.73
CA ARG A 259 -0.06 17.20 -4.68
C ARG A 259 -1.39 17.80 -5.10
N ASN A 260 -1.36 18.99 -5.71
CA ASN A 260 -2.54 19.68 -6.21
C ASN A 260 -3.22 18.90 -7.34
N LEU A 261 -2.43 18.24 -8.21
CA LEU A 261 -2.94 17.40 -9.30
C LEU A 261 -3.65 16.14 -8.78
N LEU A 262 -3.29 15.67 -7.60
CA LEU A 262 -3.89 14.47 -6.97
C LEU A 262 -5.09 14.80 -6.08
N ASP A 263 -5.52 16.08 -6.02
CA ASP A 263 -6.67 16.55 -5.20
C ASP A 263 -6.56 16.06 -3.74
N LEU A 264 -5.36 16.23 -3.16
CA LEU A 264 -4.99 15.72 -1.84
C LEU A 264 -5.07 16.79 -0.73
N ASP A 265 -5.94 17.81 -0.90
CA ASP A 265 -6.23 18.83 0.11
C ASP A 265 -7.10 18.30 1.27
#